data_6db7f96c3589f71653e13142d5c213fb
#
_entry.id   6db7f96c3589f71653e13142d5c213fb
#
_cell.length_a   1.000
_cell.length_b   1.000
_cell.length_c   1.000
_cell.angle_alpha   90.00
_cell.angle_beta   90.00
_cell.angle_gamma   90.00
#
_symmetry.space_group_name_H-M   'P 1'
#
loop_
_entity.id
_entity.type
_entity.pdbx_description
1 polymer ?
#
loop_
_entity_poly.entity_id
_entity_poly.type
_entity_poly.pdbx_seq_one_letter_code
_entity_poly.pdbx_strand_id
1 'polypeptide(L)'
;DTHSEPHPRTAELIATMQPDAILHAGDIGDVSVLADLAKLAPVHAVRGNIDTKVRDVPDVMTLDLGPLRMVLVHIAVYGPKLRAEVARIARAQKASLVVCGHSHVPFIGVDKGITVFNPGSIGPRRFQLPIVFGTIDFSPTNVKLAHWSCETGEKWLPP
;
A
#
# COMPACT_ATOMS: atom_id res chain seq x y z
N ASP A 1 -5.38 -1.96 -2.29
CA ASP A 1 -6.83 -2.21 -2.50
C ASP A 1 -7.08 -3.70 -2.71
N THR A 2 -8.13 -4.26 -2.09
CA THR A 2 -8.52 -5.68 -2.21
C THR A 2 -9.96 -5.88 -2.65
N HIS A 3 -10.85 -4.94 -2.32
CA HIS A 3 -12.27 -5.00 -2.68
C HIS A 3 -12.91 -6.37 -2.40
N SER A 4 -12.64 -6.95 -1.24
CA SER A 4 -13.10 -8.27 -0.77
C SER A 4 -12.51 -9.49 -1.50
N GLU A 5 -11.92 -9.32 -2.67
CA GLU A 5 -11.52 -10.40 -3.58
C GLU A 5 -10.06 -10.26 -4.03
N PRO A 6 -9.08 -10.50 -3.12
CA PRO A 6 -7.68 -10.50 -3.51
C PRO A 6 -7.39 -11.61 -4.52
N HIS A 7 -6.49 -11.34 -5.46
CA HIS A 7 -6.07 -12.32 -6.47
C HIS A 7 -5.59 -13.62 -5.79
N PRO A 8 -6.01 -14.81 -6.29
CA PRO A 8 -5.78 -16.09 -5.59
C PRO A 8 -4.31 -16.41 -5.29
N ARG A 9 -3.39 -15.96 -6.13
CA ARG A 9 -1.95 -16.21 -5.94
C ARG A 9 -1.27 -15.26 -4.97
N THR A 10 -1.97 -14.20 -4.49
CA THR A 10 -1.32 -13.17 -3.67
C THR A 10 -0.77 -13.72 -2.37
N ALA A 11 -1.54 -14.55 -1.65
CA ALA A 11 -1.11 -15.12 -0.38
C ALA A 11 0.17 -15.97 -0.53
N GLU A 12 0.21 -16.80 -1.57
CA GLU A 12 1.39 -17.63 -1.89
C GLU A 12 2.63 -16.75 -2.19
N LEU A 13 2.46 -15.75 -3.05
CA LEU A 13 3.56 -14.87 -3.43
C LEU A 13 4.09 -14.06 -2.25
N ILE A 14 3.20 -13.52 -1.42
CA ILE A 14 3.60 -12.80 -0.20
C ILE A 14 4.31 -13.74 0.78
N ALA A 15 3.83 -14.95 0.96
CA ALA A 15 4.45 -15.95 1.86
C ALA A 15 5.89 -16.26 1.44
N THR A 16 6.17 -16.37 0.14
CA THR A 16 7.54 -16.62 -0.36
C THR A 16 8.51 -15.48 -0.04
N MET A 17 8.02 -14.27 0.12
CA MET A 17 8.82 -13.09 0.43
C MET A 17 9.12 -12.93 1.92
N GLN A 18 8.43 -13.68 2.79
CA GLN A 18 8.61 -13.65 4.25
C GLN A 18 8.62 -12.22 4.82
N PRO A 19 7.57 -11.41 4.60
CA PRO A 19 7.55 -10.04 5.07
C PRO A 19 7.51 -9.95 6.60
N ASP A 20 8.10 -8.90 7.15
CA ASP A 20 8.03 -8.57 8.58
C ASP A 20 6.68 -7.93 8.94
N ALA A 21 6.05 -7.25 7.99
CA ALA A 21 4.74 -6.63 8.14
C ALA A 21 4.05 -6.47 6.78
N ILE A 22 2.73 -6.33 6.81
CA ILE A 22 1.90 -6.05 5.65
C ILE A 22 1.18 -4.72 5.87
N LEU A 23 1.24 -3.85 4.87
CA LEU A 23 0.50 -2.59 4.85
C LEU A 23 -0.70 -2.71 3.90
N HIS A 24 -1.87 -2.32 4.37
CA HIS A 24 -3.08 -2.26 3.55
C HIS A 24 -3.58 -0.81 3.46
N ALA A 25 -3.52 -0.26 2.27
CA ALA A 25 -3.80 1.17 2.03
C ALA A 25 -5.30 1.49 1.81
N GLY A 26 -6.20 0.64 2.29
CA GLY A 26 -7.66 0.88 2.23
C GLY A 26 -8.36 0.22 1.04
N ASP A 27 -9.66 0.43 0.96
CA ASP A 27 -10.59 -0.31 0.10
C ASP A 27 -10.47 -1.82 0.33
N ILE A 28 -10.64 -2.19 1.59
CA ILE A 28 -10.53 -3.55 2.11
C ILE A 28 -11.69 -4.39 1.57
N GLY A 29 -12.90 -3.88 1.72
CA GLY A 29 -14.13 -4.62 1.48
C GLY A 29 -14.47 -5.47 2.70
N ASP A 30 -14.54 -6.78 2.54
CA ASP A 30 -14.78 -7.70 3.65
C ASP A 30 -13.57 -7.71 4.59
N VAL A 31 -13.82 -7.52 5.88
CA VAL A 31 -12.76 -7.50 6.91
C VAL A 31 -12.02 -8.83 7.08
N SER A 32 -12.59 -9.93 6.62
CA SER A 32 -11.92 -11.24 6.59
C SER A 32 -10.62 -11.21 5.78
N VAL A 33 -10.50 -10.30 4.81
CA VAL A 33 -9.25 -10.07 4.05
C VAL A 33 -8.10 -9.75 5.00
N LEU A 34 -8.32 -8.88 6.00
CA LEU A 34 -7.28 -8.52 6.97
C LEU A 34 -6.89 -9.71 7.85
N ALA A 35 -7.87 -10.53 8.24
CA ALA A 35 -7.61 -11.74 9.03
C ALA A 35 -6.79 -12.77 8.24
N ASP A 36 -7.06 -12.92 6.95
CA ASP A 36 -6.30 -13.80 6.07
C ASP A 36 -4.86 -13.31 5.85
N LEU A 37 -4.67 -12.02 5.62
CA LEU A 37 -3.34 -11.42 5.52
C LEU A 37 -2.56 -11.53 6.83
N ALA A 38 -3.23 -11.40 7.97
CA ALA A 38 -2.61 -11.51 9.30
C ALA A 38 -2.04 -12.90 9.60
N LYS A 39 -2.45 -13.93 8.87
CA LYS A 39 -1.84 -15.26 8.93
C LYS A 39 -0.41 -15.30 8.35
N LEU A 40 -0.06 -14.32 7.52
CA LEU A 40 1.24 -14.24 6.84
C LEU A 40 2.22 -13.34 7.59
N ALA A 41 1.77 -12.21 8.12
CA ALA A 41 2.56 -11.25 8.91
C ALA A 41 1.63 -10.25 9.60
N PRO A 42 2.11 -9.47 10.59
CA PRO A 42 1.33 -8.40 11.21
C PRO A 42 0.81 -7.41 10.16
N VAL A 43 -0.46 -7.04 10.24
CA VAL A 43 -1.13 -6.14 9.28
C VAL A 43 -1.38 -4.78 9.90
N HIS A 44 -0.96 -3.74 9.19
CA HIS A 44 -1.32 -2.35 9.46
C HIS A 44 -2.23 -1.87 8.32
N ALA A 45 -3.43 -1.43 8.65
CA ALA A 45 -4.42 -1.06 7.65
C ALA A 45 -5.03 0.30 7.93
N VAL A 46 -5.42 1.00 6.87
CA VAL A 46 -6.28 2.19 6.92
C VAL A 46 -7.57 1.94 6.14
N ARG A 47 -8.61 2.71 6.43
CA ARG A 47 -9.86 2.64 5.69
C ARG A 47 -9.72 3.30 4.31
N GLY A 48 -10.35 2.70 3.32
CA GLY A 48 -10.64 3.34 2.05
C GLY A 48 -12.06 3.91 2.00
N ASN A 49 -12.41 4.50 0.88
CA ASN A 49 -13.71 5.14 0.72
C ASN A 49 -14.89 4.15 0.70
N ILE A 50 -14.66 2.87 0.44
CA ILE A 50 -15.71 1.84 0.54
C ILE A 50 -15.86 1.26 1.94
N ASP A 51 -14.92 1.50 2.85
CA ASP A 51 -14.84 0.87 4.18
C ASP A 51 -15.61 1.64 5.25
N THR A 52 -16.72 2.27 4.90
CA THR A 52 -17.49 3.17 5.79
C THR A 52 -18.02 2.48 7.05
N LYS A 53 -18.20 1.17 7.02
CA LYS A 53 -18.71 0.38 8.16
C LYS A 53 -17.58 -0.21 9.02
N VAL A 54 -16.32 -0.12 8.60
CA VAL A 54 -15.17 -0.65 9.33
C VAL A 54 -14.74 0.36 10.40
N ARG A 55 -15.06 0.10 11.68
CA ARG A 55 -14.86 1.07 12.77
C ARG A 55 -13.49 1.01 13.40
N ASP A 56 -12.88 -0.18 13.45
CA ASP A 56 -11.64 -0.42 14.20
C ASP A 56 -10.35 -0.16 13.39
N VAL A 57 -10.50 0.39 12.18
CA VAL A 57 -9.39 0.72 11.30
C VAL A 57 -9.35 2.24 11.11
N PRO A 58 -8.20 2.91 11.35
CA PRO A 58 -8.08 4.37 11.21
C PRO A 58 -8.10 4.81 9.75
N ASP A 59 -8.32 6.10 9.50
CA ASP A 59 -8.24 6.70 8.17
C ASP A 59 -6.78 7.01 7.76
N VAL A 60 -5.95 7.30 8.73
CA VAL A 60 -4.52 7.64 8.56
C VAL A 60 -3.71 6.98 9.65
N MET A 61 -2.55 6.48 9.30
CA MET A 61 -1.61 5.87 10.24
C MET A 61 -0.19 6.35 9.98
N THR A 62 0.54 6.67 11.03
CA THR A 62 1.98 6.92 10.96
C THR A 62 2.70 5.70 11.52
N LEU A 63 3.66 5.19 10.78
CA LEU A 63 4.40 3.98 11.13
C LEU A 63 5.91 4.23 11.12
N ASP A 64 6.58 3.63 12.10
CA ASP A 64 8.03 3.48 12.10
C ASP A 64 8.36 2.02 11.81
N LEU A 65 8.96 1.77 10.65
CA LEU A 65 9.44 0.46 10.23
C LEU A 65 10.95 0.54 10.06
N GLY A 66 11.70 0.10 11.08
CA GLY A 66 13.15 0.29 11.12
C GLY A 66 13.51 1.78 11.07
N PRO A 67 14.41 2.20 10.17
CA PRO A 67 14.81 3.60 10.02
C PRO A 67 13.78 4.46 9.28
N LEU A 68 12.73 3.84 8.74
CA LEU A 68 11.78 4.47 7.85
C LEU A 68 10.53 4.89 8.62
N ARG A 69 10.23 6.20 8.60
CA ARG A 69 8.93 6.74 9.04
C ARG A 69 8.06 7.03 7.84
N MET A 70 6.84 6.50 7.84
CA MET A 70 5.90 6.62 6.76
C MET A 70 4.49 6.99 7.23
N VAL A 71 3.74 7.61 6.34
CA VAL A 71 2.29 7.82 6.49
C VAL A 71 1.57 6.86 5.56
N LEU A 72 0.62 6.11 6.10
CA LEU A 72 -0.29 5.25 5.37
C LEU A 72 -1.66 5.94 5.31
N VAL A 73 -2.18 6.15 4.11
CA VAL A 73 -3.46 6.83 3.86
C VAL A 73 -4.03 6.36 2.53
N HIS A 74 -5.35 6.20 2.44
CA HIS A 74 -5.95 5.66 1.21
C HIS A 74 -5.81 6.60 0.01
N ILE A 75 -6.18 7.87 0.14
CA ILE A 75 -6.13 8.85 -0.95
C ILE A 75 -5.07 9.91 -0.65
N ALA A 76 -3.92 9.80 -1.30
CA ALA A 76 -2.79 10.70 -1.08
C ALA A 76 -2.53 11.68 -2.21
N VAL A 77 -2.92 11.32 -3.44
CA VAL A 77 -2.56 12.10 -4.63
C VAL A 77 -3.77 12.50 -5.46
N TYR A 78 -3.59 13.56 -6.21
CA TYR A 78 -4.46 13.95 -7.31
C TYR A 78 -3.60 14.03 -8.57
N GLY A 79 -3.79 13.05 -9.48
CA GLY A 79 -2.80 12.80 -10.51
C GLY A 79 -1.45 12.44 -9.88
N PRO A 80 -0.33 12.98 -10.38
CA PRO A 80 1.00 12.72 -9.80
C PRO A 80 1.33 13.60 -8.58
N LYS A 81 0.42 14.52 -8.20
CA LYS A 81 0.69 15.51 -7.15
C LYS A 81 0.13 15.09 -5.80
N LEU A 82 0.97 15.19 -4.79
CA LEU A 82 0.59 14.95 -3.40
C LEU A 82 -0.41 16.01 -2.92
N ARG A 83 -1.52 15.56 -2.33
CA ARG A 83 -2.52 16.45 -1.74
C ARG A 83 -1.91 17.27 -0.61
N ALA A 84 -2.27 18.55 -0.53
CA ALA A 84 -1.69 19.47 0.44
C ALA A 84 -1.87 19.02 1.89
N GLU A 85 -3.03 18.44 2.21
CA GLU A 85 -3.32 17.92 3.55
C GLU A 85 -2.42 16.73 3.92
N VAL A 86 -2.17 15.82 2.96
CA VAL A 86 -1.30 14.66 3.17
C VAL A 86 0.17 15.11 3.30
N ALA A 87 0.60 16.06 2.48
CA ALA A 87 1.93 16.66 2.61
C ALA A 87 2.14 17.31 3.97
N ARG A 88 1.12 17.99 4.50
CA ARG A 88 1.14 18.59 5.84
C ARG A 88 1.29 17.54 6.93
N ILE A 89 0.51 16.45 6.85
CA ILE A 89 0.60 15.34 7.79
C ILE A 89 2.01 14.72 7.75
N ALA A 90 2.50 14.40 6.55
CA ALA A 90 3.82 13.80 6.38
C ALA A 90 4.93 14.68 6.97
N ARG A 91 4.89 15.99 6.73
CA ARG A 91 5.87 16.93 7.30
C ARG A 91 5.76 17.03 8.82
N ALA A 92 4.55 17.14 9.35
CA ALA A 92 4.31 17.19 10.79
C ALA A 92 4.83 15.94 11.51
N GLN A 93 4.68 14.79 10.87
CA GLN A 93 5.16 13.50 11.36
C GLN A 93 6.64 13.22 11.02
N LYS A 94 7.29 14.09 10.26
CA LYS A 94 8.66 13.88 9.74
C LYS A 94 8.79 12.58 8.93
N ALA A 95 7.74 12.23 8.20
CA ALA A 95 7.71 11.06 7.34
C ALA A 95 8.33 11.38 5.97
N SER A 96 9.16 10.49 5.48
CA SER A 96 9.81 10.59 4.16
C SER A 96 9.06 9.80 3.08
N LEU A 97 8.14 8.94 3.46
CA LEU A 97 7.37 8.08 2.57
C LEU A 97 5.87 8.20 2.88
N VAL A 98 5.07 8.31 1.84
CA VAL A 98 3.61 8.18 1.90
C VAL A 98 3.22 6.95 1.08
N VAL A 99 2.52 6.01 1.70
CA VAL A 99 1.95 4.83 1.06
C VAL A 99 0.44 5.05 0.89
N CYS A 100 -0.07 4.84 -0.31
CA CYS A 100 -1.48 5.08 -0.63
C CYS A 100 -2.05 4.03 -1.57
N GLY A 101 -3.36 4.14 -1.87
CA GLY A 101 -4.09 3.28 -2.77
C GLY A 101 -5.03 4.06 -3.69
N HIS A 102 -6.29 3.64 -3.75
CA HIS A 102 -7.41 4.27 -4.43
C HIS A 102 -7.39 4.22 -5.95
N SER A 103 -6.33 4.69 -6.59
CA SER A 103 -6.27 4.75 -8.07
C SER A 103 -6.09 3.39 -8.73
N HIS A 104 -5.65 2.37 -7.98
CA HIS A 104 -5.20 1.07 -8.48
C HIS A 104 -4.00 1.13 -9.44
N VAL A 105 -3.43 2.32 -9.64
CA VAL A 105 -2.27 2.53 -10.51
C VAL A 105 -0.99 2.35 -9.69
N PRO A 106 -0.16 1.35 -10.00
CA PRO A 106 1.14 1.24 -9.36
C PRO A 106 2.00 2.45 -9.69
N PHE A 107 2.52 3.09 -8.65
CA PHE A 107 3.20 4.37 -8.79
C PHE A 107 4.31 4.54 -7.75
N ILE A 108 5.46 5.00 -8.19
CA ILE A 108 6.55 5.48 -7.33
C ILE A 108 6.96 6.85 -7.86
N GLY A 109 6.90 7.86 -7.01
CA GLY A 109 7.28 9.21 -7.39
C GLY A 109 7.70 10.06 -6.20
N VAL A 110 8.18 11.25 -6.49
CA VAL A 110 8.55 12.24 -5.48
C VAL A 110 7.82 13.53 -5.78
N ASP A 111 7.11 14.06 -4.80
CA ASP A 111 6.51 15.38 -4.87
C ASP A 111 6.73 16.11 -3.53
N LYS A 112 7.05 17.39 -3.60
CA LYS A 112 7.31 18.23 -2.41
C LYS A 112 8.38 17.66 -1.47
N GLY A 113 9.35 16.89 -2.00
CA GLY A 113 10.41 16.24 -1.23
C GLY A 113 9.98 14.96 -0.49
N ILE A 114 8.77 14.46 -0.74
CA ILE A 114 8.21 13.26 -0.12
C ILE A 114 8.07 12.17 -1.18
N THR A 115 8.56 10.98 -0.89
CA THR A 115 8.34 9.81 -1.76
C THR A 115 6.90 9.32 -1.60
N VAL A 116 6.23 9.09 -2.70
CA VAL A 116 4.88 8.54 -2.74
C VAL A 116 4.92 7.16 -3.40
N PHE A 117 4.32 6.19 -2.74
CA PHE A 117 4.26 4.81 -3.19
C PHE A 117 2.82 4.31 -3.20
N ASN A 118 2.30 4.01 -4.38
CA ASN A 118 1.06 3.28 -4.54
C ASN A 118 1.39 1.86 -5.01
N PRO A 119 1.12 0.83 -4.21
CA PRO A 119 1.42 -0.56 -4.57
C PRO A 119 0.52 -1.12 -5.67
N GLY A 120 -0.49 -0.37 -6.13
CA GLY A 120 -1.52 -0.87 -7.03
C GLY A 120 -2.65 -1.58 -6.30
N SER A 121 -3.28 -2.53 -6.96
CA SER A 121 -4.38 -3.31 -6.39
C SER A 121 -4.20 -4.80 -6.67
N ILE A 122 -4.54 -5.61 -5.68
CA ILE A 122 -4.63 -7.07 -5.80
C ILE A 122 -6.08 -7.57 -5.91
N GLY A 123 -7.03 -6.64 -5.88
CA GLY A 123 -8.46 -6.91 -6.07
C GLY A 123 -8.84 -7.17 -7.52
N PRO A 124 -10.14 -7.24 -7.81
CA PRO A 124 -10.64 -7.43 -9.17
C PRO A 124 -10.05 -6.39 -10.13
N ARG A 125 -9.67 -6.86 -11.31
CA ARG A 125 -9.07 -5.98 -12.34
C ARG A 125 -10.00 -4.83 -12.70
N ARG A 126 -9.45 -3.64 -12.73
CA ARG A 126 -10.13 -2.46 -13.26
C ARG A 126 -9.46 -2.01 -14.56
N PHE A 127 -10.25 -1.84 -15.60
CA PHE A 127 -9.74 -1.48 -16.92
C PHE A 127 -8.63 -2.45 -17.38
N GLN A 128 -7.52 -1.90 -17.85
CA GLN A 128 -6.33 -2.67 -18.23
C GLN A 128 -5.19 -2.55 -17.23
N LEU A 129 -5.48 -2.11 -15.99
CA LEU A 129 -4.48 -1.99 -14.95
C LEU A 129 -3.95 -3.37 -14.53
N PRO A 130 -2.68 -3.48 -14.18
CA PRO A 130 -2.11 -4.73 -13.69
C PRO A 130 -2.68 -5.08 -12.31
N ILE A 131 -2.74 -6.36 -11.99
CA ILE A 131 -3.01 -6.84 -10.63
C ILE A 131 -1.66 -7.03 -9.94
N VAL A 132 -1.31 -6.12 -9.06
CA VAL A 132 0.01 -6.04 -8.45
C VAL A 132 -0.05 -5.68 -6.97
N PHE A 133 0.99 -6.07 -6.25
CA PHE A 133 1.28 -5.58 -4.91
C PHE A 133 2.68 -4.97 -4.88
N GLY A 134 2.98 -4.25 -3.81
CA GLY A 134 4.27 -3.60 -3.62
C GLY A 134 5.11 -4.21 -2.52
N THR A 135 6.41 -4.04 -2.60
CA THR A 135 7.35 -4.33 -1.52
C THR A 135 8.15 -3.09 -1.14
N ILE A 136 8.42 -2.97 0.14
CA ILE A 136 9.30 -1.98 0.73
C ILE A 136 10.40 -2.76 1.43
N ASP A 137 11.57 -2.82 0.82
CA ASP A 137 12.77 -3.41 1.43
C ASP A 137 13.64 -2.31 1.99
N PHE A 138 14.02 -2.41 3.25
CA PHE A 138 14.87 -1.40 3.86
C PHE A 138 16.00 -2.02 4.69
N SER A 139 17.11 -1.33 4.69
CA SER A 139 18.25 -1.53 5.56
C SER A 139 18.57 -0.22 6.27
N PRO A 140 19.51 -0.16 7.22
CA PRO A 140 19.88 1.09 7.87
C PRO A 140 20.29 2.22 6.90
N THR A 141 20.69 1.89 5.68
CA THR A 141 21.24 2.84 4.69
C THR A 141 20.47 2.93 3.40
N ASN A 142 19.45 2.08 3.16
CA ASN A 142 18.79 2.01 1.87
C ASN A 142 17.32 1.59 1.97
N VAL A 143 16.49 2.15 1.08
CA VAL A 143 15.08 1.77 0.88
C VAL A 143 14.86 1.43 -0.58
N LYS A 144 14.30 0.26 -0.86
CA LYS A 144 13.93 -0.19 -2.20
C LYS A 144 12.45 -0.42 -2.28
N LEU A 145 11.81 0.21 -3.26
CA LEU A 145 10.40 0.04 -3.58
C LEU A 145 10.27 -0.75 -4.87
N ALA A 146 9.35 -1.69 -4.91
CA ALA A 146 9.10 -2.49 -6.11
C ALA A 146 7.63 -2.91 -6.19
N HIS A 147 7.20 -3.24 -7.40
CA HIS A 147 5.89 -3.83 -7.68
C HIS A 147 6.06 -5.26 -8.21
N TRP A 148 5.10 -6.12 -7.90
CA TRP A 148 5.12 -7.54 -8.27
C TRP A 148 3.78 -7.93 -8.86
N SER A 149 3.79 -8.58 -10.00
CA SER A 149 2.59 -9.09 -10.67
C SER A 149 2.04 -10.30 -9.95
N CYS A 150 0.77 -10.26 -9.55
CA CYS A 150 0.08 -11.44 -9.02
C CYS A 150 -0.12 -12.51 -10.08
N GLU A 151 -0.17 -12.14 -11.35
CA GLU A 151 -0.44 -13.06 -12.45
C GLU A 151 0.81 -13.85 -12.85
N THR A 152 1.97 -13.19 -12.92
CA THR A 152 3.23 -13.84 -13.33
C THR A 152 4.11 -14.23 -12.14
N GLY A 153 3.98 -13.54 -11.01
CA GLY A 153 4.88 -13.68 -9.86
C GLY A 153 6.21 -12.94 -10.05
N GLU A 154 6.37 -12.24 -11.16
CA GLU A 154 7.59 -11.50 -11.49
C GLU A 154 7.49 -10.03 -11.11
N LYS A 155 8.65 -9.38 -11.03
CA LYS A 155 8.72 -7.94 -10.81
C LYS A 155 8.01 -7.22 -11.96
N TRP A 156 7.08 -6.34 -11.60
CA TRP A 156 6.38 -5.51 -12.57
C TRP A 156 7.09 -4.17 -12.72
N LEU A 157 7.30 -3.76 -13.96
CA LEU A 157 7.83 -2.45 -14.33
C LEU A 157 6.81 -1.73 -15.21
N PRO A 158 6.65 -0.41 -15.06
CA PRO A 158 5.77 0.36 -15.94
C PRO A 158 6.28 0.27 -17.39
N PRO A 159 5.38 0.23 -18.36
CA PRO A 159 5.71 0.20 -19.77
C PRO A 159 6.42 1.49 -20.25
#